data_a6c97c6541275dbbbedad1771ec4bfdd
#
_entry.id   a6c97c6541275dbbbedad1771ec4bfdd
#
_cell.length_a   1.000
_cell.length_b   1.000
_cell.length_c   1.000
_cell.angle_alpha   90.00
_cell.angle_beta   90.00
_cell.angle_gamma   90.00
#
_symmetry.space_group_name_H-M   'P 1'
#
loop_
_entity.id
_entity.type
_entity.pdbx_description
1 polymer ?
#
loop_
_entity_poly.entity_id
_entity_poly.type
_entity_poly.pdbx_seq_one_letter_code
_entity_poly.pdbx_strand_id
1 'polypeptide(L)'
;LAYIGGSITQGAGAAPINTECYAYKSYQLFQKRFSAKNNVKFIKAGVGGTPSELGMIRFDRDVLRDGQQPDIVVIEFAVNDEGDETKGDCYESLVRKVLNLPWKPAVILLFSVFANDWNLQDRLSPVGKLYDLPMVSVLDAVSPQFALKNDEGRVITKNQFFYDMFHPGNAGHSVMADCIEYLFEKIDQAGHASLNAFELGLTEEKILQEKLNLAPVIGNSFENIRLLDKKDIYAKAYIDEGGFDSTDTQLQSVEMDDQLSLTPEFPYNWMYDGTKNTLNRVKAYFELEMECRALLLVFKDSGEVNVGKAKVYVDGEYHFTADPHINNWQHCNAVIIFNNKTSENHVVRIEIAEEDRDKQFTILGFGYVL
;
A
#
# COMPACT_ATOMS: atom_id res chain seq x y z
N LEU A 1 -14.04 2.45 9.25
CA LEU A 1 -13.84 2.46 7.80
C LEU A 1 -12.41 2.88 7.51
N ALA A 2 -11.65 2.02 6.85
CA ALA A 2 -10.25 2.26 6.53
C ALA A 2 -10.02 2.30 5.00
N TYR A 3 -9.05 3.10 4.58
CA TYR A 3 -8.61 3.23 3.19
C TYR A 3 -7.10 3.03 3.13
N ILE A 4 -6.64 2.13 2.24
CA ILE A 4 -5.22 1.92 1.95
C ILE A 4 -4.97 2.03 0.45
N GLY A 5 -3.92 2.74 0.06
CA GLY A 5 -3.62 2.96 -1.35
C GLY A 5 -2.41 3.86 -1.59
N GLY A 6 -2.29 4.32 -2.82
CA GLY A 6 -1.24 5.22 -3.27
C GLY A 6 -1.55 6.70 -3.03
N SER A 7 -1.05 7.57 -3.93
CA SER A 7 -1.22 9.02 -3.86
C SER A 7 -2.69 9.47 -3.96
N ILE A 8 -3.52 8.77 -4.73
CA ILE A 8 -4.94 9.11 -4.87
C ILE A 8 -5.66 8.87 -3.54
N THR A 9 -5.31 7.80 -2.81
CA THR A 9 -5.84 7.53 -1.46
C THR A 9 -5.28 8.52 -0.43
N GLN A 10 -4.00 8.94 -0.54
CA GLN A 10 -3.46 10.04 0.27
C GLN A 10 -4.29 11.32 0.08
N GLY A 11 -4.79 11.56 -1.14
CA GLY A 11 -5.62 12.69 -1.51
C GLY A 11 -4.93 13.67 -2.45
N ALA A 12 -3.87 13.23 -3.15
CA ALA A 12 -3.15 14.08 -4.11
C ALA A 12 -4.11 14.66 -5.16
N GLY A 13 -3.97 15.97 -5.42
CA GLY A 13 -4.86 16.75 -6.27
C GLY A 13 -6.05 17.37 -5.56
N ALA A 14 -6.39 16.93 -4.35
CA ALA A 14 -7.42 17.55 -3.51
C ALA A 14 -6.88 18.74 -2.70
N ALA A 15 -7.69 19.77 -2.53
CA ALA A 15 -7.34 20.93 -1.72
C ALA A 15 -8.56 21.38 -0.88
N PRO A 16 -8.50 21.24 0.47
CA PRO A 16 -7.42 20.63 1.27
C PRO A 16 -7.36 19.09 1.12
N ILE A 17 -6.15 18.55 1.15
CA ILE A 17 -5.86 17.14 0.87
C ILE A 17 -6.54 16.16 1.85
N ASN A 18 -6.72 16.57 3.10
CA ASN A 18 -7.28 15.76 4.17
C ASN A 18 -8.81 15.63 4.12
N THR A 19 -9.53 16.66 3.65
CA THR A 19 -11.01 16.71 3.70
C THR A 19 -11.70 16.77 2.34
N GLU A 20 -10.97 17.10 1.28
CA GLU A 20 -11.51 17.11 -0.09
C GLU A 20 -11.18 15.83 -0.87
N CYS A 21 -10.40 14.90 -0.31
CA CYS A 21 -10.10 13.61 -0.94
C CYS A 21 -11.32 12.67 -0.91
N TYR A 22 -11.35 11.73 -1.87
CA TYR A 22 -12.44 10.76 -2.01
C TYR A 22 -12.65 9.92 -0.75
N ALA A 23 -11.56 9.55 -0.07
CA ALA A 23 -11.61 8.73 1.12
C ALA A 23 -12.40 9.42 2.25
N TYR A 24 -12.11 10.69 2.52
CA TYR A 24 -12.84 11.45 3.52
C TYR A 24 -14.29 11.72 3.11
N LYS A 25 -14.53 12.10 1.85
CA LYS A 25 -15.90 12.34 1.34
C LYS A 25 -16.75 11.08 1.41
N SER A 26 -16.26 9.94 0.95
CA SER A 26 -17.03 8.68 1.01
C SER A 26 -17.23 8.19 2.44
N TYR A 27 -16.28 8.43 3.36
CA TYR A 27 -16.46 8.22 4.78
C TYR A 27 -17.63 9.06 5.33
N GLN A 28 -17.70 10.36 4.99
CA GLN A 28 -18.80 11.21 5.41
C GLN A 28 -20.16 10.74 4.87
N LEU A 29 -20.22 10.33 3.60
CA LEU A 29 -21.42 9.77 2.98
C LEU A 29 -21.86 8.47 3.67
N PHE A 30 -20.91 7.56 3.97
CA PHE A 30 -21.17 6.35 4.76
C PHE A 30 -21.73 6.69 6.15
N GLN A 31 -21.08 7.60 6.87
CA GLN A 31 -21.52 8.02 8.20
C GLN A 31 -22.93 8.61 8.17
N LYS A 32 -23.24 9.45 7.20
CA LYS A 32 -24.57 10.04 7.00
C LYS A 32 -25.64 8.99 6.73
N ARG A 33 -25.31 7.94 5.96
CA ARG A 33 -26.25 6.88 5.58
C ARG A 33 -26.50 5.89 6.70
N PHE A 34 -25.45 5.42 7.36
CA PHE A 34 -25.51 4.25 8.24
C PHE A 34 -25.31 4.57 9.74
N SER A 35 -24.94 5.79 10.11
CA SER A 35 -24.64 6.13 11.50
C SER A 35 -25.44 7.31 12.02
N ALA A 36 -26.53 7.01 12.71
CA ALA A 36 -27.36 8.05 13.37
C ALA A 36 -26.60 8.82 14.50
N LYS A 37 -25.47 8.29 14.99
CA LYS A 37 -24.70 8.86 16.11
C LYS A 37 -23.36 9.45 15.70
N ASN A 38 -23.05 9.50 14.42
CA ASN A 38 -21.74 9.97 13.89
C ASN A 38 -20.54 9.34 14.61
N ASN A 39 -20.57 8.02 14.83
CA ASN A 39 -19.55 7.28 15.58
C ASN A 39 -18.66 6.39 14.69
N VAL A 40 -18.68 6.57 13.37
CA VAL A 40 -17.79 5.88 12.47
C VAL A 40 -16.39 6.45 12.61
N LYS A 41 -15.39 5.59 12.81
CA LYS A 41 -13.98 5.99 12.80
C LYS A 41 -13.45 6.01 11.37
N PHE A 42 -12.60 6.98 11.08
CA PHE A 42 -11.93 7.16 9.80
C PHE A 42 -10.45 6.83 9.91
N ILE A 43 -9.95 5.98 9.02
CA ILE A 43 -8.54 5.64 8.87
C ILE A 43 -8.18 5.82 7.39
N LYS A 44 -7.21 6.69 7.13
CA LYS A 44 -6.67 6.90 5.79
C LYS A 44 -5.16 6.65 5.81
N ALA A 45 -4.74 5.66 5.03
CA ALA A 45 -3.37 5.18 4.94
C ALA A 45 -2.91 5.18 3.46
N GLY A 46 -2.95 6.35 2.81
CA GLY A 46 -2.44 6.57 1.46
C GLY A 46 -0.99 7.05 1.50
N VAL A 47 -0.11 6.45 0.69
CA VAL A 47 1.31 6.85 0.55
C VAL A 47 1.63 7.01 -0.93
N GLY A 48 1.96 8.24 -1.32
CA GLY A 48 2.18 8.61 -2.71
C GLY A 48 3.26 7.79 -3.41
N GLY A 49 2.99 7.41 -4.67
CA GLY A 49 3.94 6.70 -5.54
C GLY A 49 4.20 5.24 -5.18
N THR A 50 3.45 4.65 -4.24
CA THR A 50 3.74 3.31 -3.74
C THR A 50 2.73 2.27 -4.21
N PRO A 51 3.19 1.07 -4.67
CA PRO A 51 2.33 -0.04 -5.07
C PRO A 51 1.83 -0.85 -3.86
N SER A 52 0.97 -1.85 -4.14
CA SER A 52 0.48 -2.82 -3.14
C SER A 52 1.59 -3.60 -2.46
N GLU A 53 2.74 -3.75 -3.10
CA GLU A 53 3.96 -4.32 -2.53
C GLU A 53 4.38 -3.63 -1.23
N LEU A 54 4.42 -2.30 -1.21
CA LEU A 54 4.64 -1.55 0.02
C LEU A 54 3.38 -1.49 0.88
N GLY A 55 2.19 -1.46 0.27
CA GLY A 55 0.90 -1.47 0.96
C GLY A 55 0.75 -2.64 1.91
N MET A 56 1.10 -3.86 1.50
CA MET A 56 1.01 -5.06 2.33
C MET A 56 2.00 -5.04 3.50
N ILE A 57 3.22 -4.50 3.32
CA ILE A 57 4.24 -4.41 4.37
C ILE A 57 3.79 -3.45 5.49
N ARG A 58 3.24 -2.29 5.10
CA ARG A 58 2.86 -1.22 6.03
C ARG A 58 1.43 -1.35 6.58
N PHE A 59 0.63 -2.33 6.13
CA PHE A 59 -0.78 -2.47 6.51
C PHE A 59 -0.99 -2.52 8.02
N ASP A 60 -0.22 -3.35 8.73
CA ASP A 60 -0.35 -3.50 10.19
C ASP A 60 0.01 -2.20 10.92
N ARG A 61 1.07 -1.51 10.46
CA ARG A 61 1.52 -0.24 11.04
C ARG A 61 0.55 0.91 10.80
N ASP A 62 0.00 1.02 9.57
CA ASP A 62 -0.74 2.21 9.14
C ASP A 62 -2.25 2.07 9.30
N VAL A 63 -2.78 0.85 9.18
CA VAL A 63 -4.23 0.57 9.27
C VAL A 63 -4.60 -0.02 10.62
N LEU A 64 -3.83 -1.03 11.12
CA LEU A 64 -4.11 -1.70 12.41
C LEU A 64 -3.41 -1.03 13.60
N ARG A 65 -2.76 0.08 13.40
CA ARG A 65 -2.05 0.85 14.44
C ARG A 65 -2.90 1.01 15.70
N ASP A 66 -2.25 0.97 16.86
CA ASP A 66 -2.89 1.14 18.16
C ASP A 66 -4.07 0.17 18.40
N GLY A 67 -4.05 -1.00 17.75
CA GLY A 67 -5.08 -2.03 17.88
C GLY A 67 -6.41 -1.68 17.20
N GLN A 68 -6.38 -0.83 16.15
CA GLN A 68 -7.58 -0.55 15.35
C GLN A 68 -8.07 -1.81 14.64
N GLN A 69 -9.39 -1.99 14.65
CA GLN A 69 -10.08 -3.09 13.99
C GLN A 69 -11.12 -2.49 13.02
N PRO A 70 -10.72 -2.13 11.78
CA PRO A 70 -11.67 -1.60 10.82
C PRO A 70 -12.69 -2.66 10.41
N ASP A 71 -13.97 -2.30 10.36
CA ASP A 71 -15.05 -3.17 9.87
C ASP A 71 -15.08 -3.24 8.35
N ILE A 72 -14.60 -2.19 7.66
CA ILE A 72 -14.54 -2.11 6.20
C ILE A 72 -13.16 -1.57 5.82
N VAL A 73 -12.51 -2.19 4.83
CA VAL A 73 -11.24 -1.75 4.25
C VAL A 73 -11.40 -1.54 2.75
N VAL A 74 -11.14 -0.32 2.27
CA VAL A 74 -11.07 0.02 0.85
C VAL A 74 -9.62 -0.08 0.39
N ILE A 75 -9.35 -0.88 -0.65
CA ILE A 75 -8.02 -1.12 -1.21
C ILE A 75 -7.95 -0.48 -2.60
N GLU A 76 -7.01 0.45 -2.80
CA GLU A 76 -6.84 1.21 -4.04
C GLU A 76 -5.37 1.24 -4.49
N PHE A 77 -5.01 0.43 -5.49
CA PHE A 77 -3.67 0.37 -6.08
C PHE A 77 -3.69 0.20 -7.62
N ALA A 78 -4.87 0.32 -8.23
CA ALA A 78 -5.06 0.00 -9.65
C ALA A 78 -4.23 0.86 -10.63
N VAL A 79 -3.68 1.98 -10.19
CA VAL A 79 -2.79 2.82 -11.00
C VAL A 79 -1.33 2.80 -10.50
N ASN A 80 -1.08 2.27 -9.31
CA ASN A 80 0.27 2.20 -8.73
C ASN A 80 0.96 0.86 -9.01
N ASP A 81 0.19 -0.23 -9.19
CA ASP A 81 0.71 -1.61 -9.31
C ASP A 81 1.38 -1.92 -10.66
N GLU A 82 1.57 -0.94 -11.54
CA GLU A 82 2.48 -1.11 -12.67
C GLU A 82 3.92 -1.32 -12.19
N GLY A 83 4.29 -0.67 -11.08
CA GLY A 83 5.58 -0.83 -10.41
C GLY A 83 5.74 -2.12 -9.61
N ASP A 84 4.66 -2.84 -9.32
CA ASP A 84 4.72 -4.12 -8.62
C ASP A 84 5.38 -5.19 -9.49
N GLU A 85 6.56 -5.67 -9.07
CA GLU A 85 7.33 -6.69 -9.79
C GLU A 85 6.64 -8.06 -9.78
N THR A 86 5.73 -8.33 -8.84
CA THR A 86 4.98 -9.59 -8.73
C THR A 86 3.77 -9.68 -9.65
N LYS A 87 3.44 -8.57 -10.33
CA LYS A 87 2.30 -8.46 -11.25
C LYS A 87 0.95 -8.81 -10.63
N GLY A 88 0.81 -8.49 -9.34
CA GLY A 88 -0.44 -8.61 -8.59
C GLY A 88 -0.45 -9.66 -7.48
N ASP A 89 0.60 -10.47 -7.28
CA ASP A 89 0.69 -11.37 -6.12
C ASP A 89 0.65 -10.55 -4.81
N CYS A 90 1.36 -9.42 -4.75
CA CYS A 90 1.32 -8.52 -3.60
C CYS A 90 -0.08 -7.95 -3.34
N TYR A 91 -0.81 -7.61 -4.41
CA TYR A 91 -2.19 -7.12 -4.30
C TYR A 91 -3.14 -8.19 -3.74
N GLU A 92 -3.14 -9.41 -4.32
CA GLU A 92 -3.97 -10.50 -3.81
C GLU A 92 -3.54 -10.92 -2.41
N SER A 93 -2.23 -10.93 -2.12
CA SER A 93 -1.71 -11.18 -0.76
C SER A 93 -2.24 -10.16 0.25
N LEU A 94 -2.30 -8.87 -0.09
CA LEU A 94 -2.90 -7.84 0.76
C LEU A 94 -4.39 -8.08 0.97
N VAL A 95 -5.15 -8.37 -0.09
CA VAL A 95 -6.59 -8.66 0.00
C VAL A 95 -6.83 -9.86 0.92
N ARG A 96 -6.10 -10.94 0.74
CA ARG A 96 -6.19 -12.15 1.57
C ARG A 96 -5.78 -11.89 3.03
N LYS A 97 -4.71 -11.11 3.26
CA LYS A 97 -4.30 -10.68 4.59
C LYS A 97 -5.46 -10.00 5.33
N VAL A 98 -6.14 -9.08 4.66
CA VAL A 98 -7.30 -8.38 5.25
C VAL A 98 -8.46 -9.33 5.50
N LEU A 99 -8.84 -10.16 4.54
CA LEU A 99 -9.91 -11.15 4.69
C LEU A 99 -9.66 -12.20 5.77
N ASN A 100 -8.38 -12.48 6.08
CA ASN A 100 -7.98 -13.43 7.12
C ASN A 100 -7.88 -12.81 8.52
N LEU A 101 -8.09 -11.51 8.69
CA LEU A 101 -8.15 -10.90 10.02
C LEU A 101 -9.21 -11.56 10.90
N PRO A 102 -8.96 -11.71 12.21
CA PRO A 102 -9.87 -12.45 13.10
C PRO A 102 -11.31 -11.94 13.13
N TRP A 103 -11.52 -10.63 12.91
CA TRP A 103 -12.85 -9.99 12.91
C TRP A 103 -13.47 -9.88 11.52
N LYS A 104 -12.81 -10.45 10.46
CA LYS A 104 -13.35 -10.58 9.11
C LYS A 104 -13.95 -9.28 8.55
N PRO A 105 -13.17 -8.22 8.35
CA PRO A 105 -13.68 -6.99 7.78
C PRO A 105 -14.18 -7.20 6.35
N ALA A 106 -15.17 -6.41 5.95
CA ALA A 106 -15.55 -6.31 4.55
C ALA A 106 -14.44 -5.60 3.75
N VAL A 107 -14.18 -6.08 2.53
CA VAL A 107 -13.19 -5.49 1.62
C VAL A 107 -13.90 -4.92 0.40
N ILE A 108 -13.55 -3.68 0.04
CA ILE A 108 -13.98 -3.03 -1.20
C ILE A 108 -12.74 -2.79 -2.06
N LEU A 109 -12.77 -3.22 -3.32
CA LEU A 109 -11.71 -2.95 -4.27
C LEU A 109 -12.08 -1.73 -5.11
N LEU A 110 -11.24 -0.69 -5.07
CA LEU A 110 -11.42 0.53 -5.83
C LEU A 110 -10.38 0.60 -6.95
N PHE A 111 -10.85 0.74 -8.19
CA PHE A 111 -10.02 0.88 -9.37
C PHE A 111 -10.08 2.33 -9.86
N SER A 112 -9.12 3.14 -9.43
CA SER A 112 -8.91 4.50 -9.92
C SER A 112 -8.40 4.50 -11.37
N VAL A 113 -8.24 5.69 -11.97
CA VAL A 113 -7.87 5.85 -13.37
C VAL A 113 -6.93 7.04 -13.56
N PHE A 114 -6.00 6.96 -14.51
CA PHE A 114 -5.19 8.08 -14.98
C PHE A 114 -5.85 8.83 -16.14
N ALA A 115 -5.39 10.05 -16.41
CA ALA A 115 -5.98 10.92 -17.43
C ALA A 115 -5.87 10.37 -18.88
N ASN A 116 -5.05 9.37 -19.11
CA ASN A 116 -4.95 8.64 -20.38
C ASN A 116 -5.93 7.46 -20.49
N ASP A 117 -6.94 7.40 -19.62
CA ASP A 117 -7.94 6.34 -19.52
C ASP A 117 -7.32 4.96 -19.25
N TRP A 118 -6.28 4.93 -18.41
CA TRP A 118 -5.52 3.73 -18.09
C TRP A 118 -5.60 3.36 -16.61
N ASN A 119 -5.74 2.08 -16.33
CA ASN A 119 -5.52 1.44 -15.03
C ASN A 119 -5.28 -0.08 -15.22
N LEU A 120 -5.16 -0.80 -14.10
CA LEU A 120 -4.91 -2.24 -14.06
C LEU A 120 -6.12 -3.07 -13.61
N GLN A 121 -7.34 -2.54 -13.76
CA GLN A 121 -8.54 -3.27 -13.31
C GLN A 121 -8.69 -4.66 -13.96
N ASP A 122 -8.26 -4.84 -15.21
CA ASP A 122 -8.34 -6.14 -15.89
C ASP A 122 -7.41 -7.18 -15.24
N ARG A 123 -6.25 -6.75 -14.73
CA ARG A 123 -5.32 -7.59 -13.97
C ARG A 123 -5.86 -7.90 -12.58
N LEU A 124 -6.46 -6.93 -11.89
CA LEU A 124 -6.78 -7.00 -10.47
C LEU A 124 -8.22 -7.44 -10.17
N SER A 125 -9.18 -7.18 -11.07
CA SER A 125 -10.59 -7.55 -10.86
C SER A 125 -10.84 -9.07 -10.73
N PRO A 126 -10.04 -9.98 -11.30
CA PRO A 126 -10.18 -11.41 -11.02
C PRO A 126 -10.09 -11.76 -9.53
N VAL A 127 -9.30 -11.00 -8.74
CA VAL A 127 -9.23 -11.16 -7.28
C VAL A 127 -10.59 -10.89 -6.63
N GLY A 128 -11.23 -9.77 -6.99
CA GLY A 128 -12.57 -9.44 -6.49
C GLY A 128 -13.63 -10.48 -6.89
N LYS A 129 -13.52 -11.01 -8.11
CA LYS A 129 -14.45 -12.07 -8.59
C LYS A 129 -14.26 -13.38 -7.84
N LEU A 130 -13.02 -13.78 -7.53
CA LEU A 130 -12.73 -15.02 -6.78
C LEU A 130 -13.33 -14.98 -5.38
N TYR A 131 -13.13 -13.86 -4.66
CA TYR A 131 -13.55 -13.72 -3.27
C TYR A 131 -14.96 -13.10 -3.13
N ASP A 132 -15.66 -12.80 -4.24
CA ASP A 132 -16.99 -12.16 -4.26
C ASP A 132 -17.00 -10.79 -3.55
N LEU A 133 -15.97 -9.98 -3.81
CA LEU A 133 -15.82 -8.69 -3.18
C LEU A 133 -16.52 -7.59 -4.00
N PRO A 134 -17.11 -6.61 -3.33
CA PRO A 134 -17.57 -5.39 -3.98
C PRO A 134 -16.41 -4.69 -4.70
N MET A 135 -16.66 -4.27 -5.94
CA MET A 135 -15.69 -3.57 -6.79
C MET A 135 -16.29 -2.27 -7.32
N VAL A 136 -15.50 -1.20 -7.30
CA VAL A 136 -15.83 0.12 -7.85
C VAL A 136 -14.83 0.48 -8.93
N SER A 137 -15.25 0.57 -10.18
CA SER A 137 -14.43 1.02 -11.30
C SER A 137 -14.68 2.50 -11.59
N VAL A 138 -13.71 3.34 -11.28
CA VAL A 138 -13.76 4.76 -11.65
C VAL A 138 -13.56 4.91 -13.16
N LEU A 139 -12.70 4.08 -13.78
CA LEU A 139 -12.49 4.06 -15.23
C LEU A 139 -13.83 3.90 -15.98
N ASP A 140 -14.60 2.86 -15.63
CA ASP A 140 -15.86 2.58 -16.30
C ASP A 140 -16.94 3.64 -16.04
N ALA A 141 -16.87 4.30 -14.88
CA ALA A 141 -17.78 5.37 -14.53
C ALA A 141 -17.51 6.67 -15.31
N VAL A 142 -16.24 7.06 -15.49
CA VAL A 142 -15.91 8.41 -15.98
C VAL A 142 -15.44 8.45 -17.43
N SER A 143 -14.75 7.43 -17.95
CA SER A 143 -14.21 7.46 -19.32
C SER A 143 -15.31 7.60 -20.37
N PRO A 144 -16.48 6.96 -20.26
CA PRO A 144 -17.60 7.21 -21.18
C PRO A 144 -18.09 8.68 -21.14
N GLN A 145 -18.07 9.31 -19.95
CA GLN A 145 -18.46 10.72 -19.78
C GLN A 145 -17.51 11.70 -20.49
N PHE A 146 -16.22 11.38 -20.50
CA PHE A 146 -15.21 12.26 -21.14
C PHE A 146 -15.40 12.37 -22.68
N ALA A 147 -15.96 11.33 -23.30
CA ALA A 147 -16.24 11.31 -24.73
C ALA A 147 -17.53 12.04 -25.13
N LEU A 148 -18.45 12.27 -24.20
CA LEU A 148 -19.74 12.91 -24.48
C LEU A 148 -19.59 14.43 -24.71
N LYS A 149 -20.49 15.00 -25.51
CA LYS A 149 -20.67 16.45 -25.62
C LYS A 149 -21.65 16.96 -24.54
N ASN A 150 -21.71 18.28 -24.37
CA ASN A 150 -22.61 18.89 -23.37
C ASN A 150 -24.08 18.57 -23.60
N ASP A 151 -24.52 18.54 -24.86
CA ASP A 151 -25.89 18.23 -25.27
C ASP A 151 -26.23 16.72 -25.25
N GLU A 152 -25.22 15.87 -25.03
CA GLU A 152 -25.36 14.42 -24.89
C GLU A 152 -25.46 13.95 -23.42
N GLY A 153 -25.61 14.88 -22.48
CA GLY A 153 -25.77 14.59 -21.05
C GLY A 153 -24.46 14.36 -20.29
N ARG A 154 -23.34 14.92 -20.75
CA ARG A 154 -22.07 14.85 -20.05
C ARG A 154 -22.17 15.48 -18.67
N VAL A 155 -21.80 14.72 -17.63
CA VAL A 155 -21.80 15.15 -16.23
C VAL A 155 -20.48 15.84 -15.86
N ILE A 156 -19.35 15.32 -16.37
CA ILE A 156 -18.02 15.85 -16.03
C ILE A 156 -17.07 15.75 -17.24
N THR A 157 -16.21 16.74 -17.41
CA THR A 157 -15.14 16.71 -18.41
C THR A 157 -13.85 16.15 -17.81
N LYS A 158 -12.95 15.68 -18.66
CA LYS A 158 -11.62 15.22 -18.23
C LYS A 158 -10.86 16.29 -17.43
N ASN A 159 -10.87 17.54 -17.91
CA ASN A 159 -10.21 18.67 -17.25
C ASN A 159 -10.87 19.10 -15.92
N GLN A 160 -12.13 18.77 -15.69
CA GLN A 160 -12.78 18.99 -14.41
C GLN A 160 -12.46 17.86 -13.43
N PHE A 161 -12.30 16.62 -13.94
CA PHE A 161 -12.00 15.48 -13.12
C PHE A 161 -10.54 15.47 -12.63
N PHE A 162 -9.58 15.73 -13.53
CA PHE A 162 -8.16 15.62 -13.22
C PHE A 162 -7.53 16.96 -12.86
N TYR A 163 -6.68 16.93 -11.81
CA TYR A 163 -5.78 18.01 -11.44
C TYR A 163 -4.52 18.01 -12.33
N ASP A 164 -3.96 16.82 -12.58
CA ASP A 164 -2.83 16.58 -13.47
C ASP A 164 -3.03 15.25 -14.23
N MET A 165 -1.97 14.67 -14.82
CA MET A 165 -2.05 13.42 -15.58
C MET A 165 -2.38 12.20 -14.70
N PHE A 166 -2.17 12.28 -13.40
CA PHE A 166 -2.20 11.15 -12.47
C PHE A 166 -3.29 11.28 -11.39
N HIS A 167 -3.65 12.50 -11.01
CA HIS A 167 -4.45 12.74 -9.82
C HIS A 167 -5.77 13.44 -10.14
N PRO A 168 -6.88 12.99 -9.52
CA PRO A 168 -8.14 13.72 -9.58
C PRO A 168 -8.04 15.06 -8.82
N GLY A 169 -8.72 16.11 -9.29
CA GLY A 169 -8.95 17.34 -8.53
C GLY A 169 -10.15 17.17 -7.58
N ASN A 170 -10.56 18.25 -6.87
CA ASN A 170 -11.69 18.20 -5.94
C ASN A 170 -12.97 17.61 -6.58
N ALA A 171 -13.28 17.97 -7.82
CA ALA A 171 -14.43 17.43 -8.54
C ALA A 171 -14.26 15.94 -8.85
N GLY A 172 -13.05 15.50 -9.24
CA GLY A 172 -12.73 14.12 -9.49
C GLY A 172 -12.83 13.27 -8.21
N HIS A 173 -12.26 13.74 -7.11
CA HIS A 173 -12.41 13.09 -5.80
C HIS A 173 -13.87 13.01 -5.34
N SER A 174 -14.70 14.02 -5.64
CA SER A 174 -16.14 13.95 -5.34
C SER A 174 -16.83 12.86 -6.15
N VAL A 175 -16.56 12.77 -7.45
CA VAL A 175 -17.12 11.69 -8.30
C VAL A 175 -16.66 10.31 -7.82
N MET A 176 -15.41 10.13 -7.41
CA MET A 176 -14.93 8.87 -6.82
C MET A 176 -15.70 8.52 -5.55
N ALA A 177 -15.95 9.50 -4.68
CA ALA A 177 -16.75 9.30 -3.47
C ALA A 177 -18.21 8.94 -3.80
N ASP A 178 -18.80 9.56 -4.82
CA ASP A 178 -20.16 9.25 -5.29
C ASP A 178 -20.26 7.83 -5.88
N CYS A 179 -19.20 7.35 -6.55
CA CYS A 179 -19.14 5.95 -7.02
C CYS A 179 -19.15 4.95 -5.85
N ILE A 180 -18.45 5.25 -4.76
CA ILE A 180 -18.45 4.43 -3.54
C ILE A 180 -19.82 4.54 -2.84
N GLU A 181 -20.40 5.73 -2.75
CA GLU A 181 -21.74 5.94 -2.19
C GLU A 181 -22.80 5.15 -2.97
N TYR A 182 -22.71 5.11 -4.30
CA TYR A 182 -23.60 4.29 -5.13
C TYR A 182 -23.48 2.80 -4.79
N LEU A 183 -22.28 2.29 -4.53
CA LEU A 183 -22.08 0.94 -4.03
C LEU A 183 -22.77 0.74 -2.69
N PHE A 184 -22.60 1.66 -1.73
CA PHE A 184 -23.26 1.58 -0.43
C PHE A 184 -24.80 1.58 -0.56
N GLU A 185 -25.33 2.38 -1.47
CA GLU A 185 -26.76 2.39 -1.77
C GLU A 185 -27.25 1.04 -2.31
N LYS A 186 -26.49 0.41 -3.22
CA LYS A 186 -26.83 -0.89 -3.76
C LYS A 186 -26.78 -2.00 -2.72
N ILE A 187 -25.79 -1.98 -1.84
CA ILE A 187 -25.64 -2.93 -0.73
C ILE A 187 -26.82 -2.78 0.25
N ASP A 188 -27.18 -1.55 0.61
CA ASP A 188 -28.29 -1.26 1.50
C ASP A 188 -29.62 -1.80 0.92
N GLN A 189 -29.87 -1.53 -0.36
CA GLN A 189 -31.06 -2.06 -1.08
C GLN A 189 -31.07 -3.58 -1.15
N ALA A 190 -29.92 -4.23 -1.37
CA ALA A 190 -29.79 -5.68 -1.46
C ALA A 190 -29.87 -6.37 -0.09
N GLY A 191 -29.38 -5.74 0.98
CA GLY A 191 -29.40 -6.28 2.33
C GLY A 191 -30.83 -6.56 2.87
N HIS A 192 -31.82 -5.86 2.35
CA HIS A 192 -33.22 -6.12 2.63
C HIS A 192 -33.81 -7.29 1.85
N ALA A 193 -33.11 -7.83 0.83
CA ALA A 193 -33.60 -8.91 -0.05
C ALA A 193 -32.94 -10.28 0.23
N SER A 194 -31.87 -10.35 1.01
CA SER A 194 -31.05 -11.57 1.19
C SER A 194 -31.49 -12.41 2.39
N LEU A 195 -32.66 -13.07 2.27
CA LEU A 195 -33.06 -14.13 3.22
C LEU A 195 -32.59 -15.54 2.81
N ASN A 196 -32.10 -15.72 1.57
CA ASN A 196 -31.87 -17.04 0.97
C ASN A 196 -30.61 -17.76 1.49
N ALA A 197 -29.58 -17.07 1.95
CA ALA A 197 -28.35 -17.69 2.48
C ALA A 197 -28.60 -18.36 3.84
N PHE A 198 -29.50 -17.80 4.65
CA PHE A 198 -29.86 -18.34 5.95
C PHE A 198 -30.59 -19.70 5.85
N GLU A 199 -31.37 -19.91 4.79
CA GLU A 199 -32.09 -21.18 4.54
C GLU A 199 -31.15 -22.35 4.20
N LEU A 200 -29.92 -22.07 3.70
CA LEU A 200 -28.93 -23.11 3.36
C LEU A 200 -28.00 -23.47 4.52
N GLY A 201 -28.13 -22.83 5.69
CA GLY A 201 -27.28 -23.08 6.86
C GLY A 201 -25.79 -22.72 6.65
N LEU A 202 -25.51 -21.97 5.57
CA LEU A 202 -24.18 -21.44 5.29
C LEU A 202 -24.06 -20.06 5.92
N THR A 203 -23.10 -19.86 6.80
CA THR A 203 -22.74 -18.53 7.30
C THR A 203 -21.82 -17.85 6.28
N GLU A 204 -21.88 -16.53 6.16
CA GLU A 204 -20.96 -15.75 5.31
C GLU A 204 -19.50 -16.09 5.59
N GLU A 205 -19.17 -16.34 6.86
CA GLU A 205 -17.85 -16.75 7.30
C GLU A 205 -17.41 -18.09 6.69
N LYS A 206 -18.29 -19.08 6.61
CA LYS A 206 -18.00 -20.36 5.95
C LYS A 206 -17.76 -20.20 4.46
N ILE A 207 -18.59 -19.40 3.80
CA ILE A 207 -18.46 -19.11 2.37
C ILE A 207 -17.12 -18.42 2.10
N LEU A 208 -16.76 -17.42 2.90
CA LEU A 208 -15.47 -16.75 2.79
C LEU A 208 -14.31 -17.72 3.03
N GLN A 209 -14.41 -18.58 4.05
CA GLN A 209 -13.36 -19.56 4.34
C GLN A 209 -13.19 -20.58 3.21
N GLU A 210 -14.28 -21.04 2.59
CA GLU A 210 -14.23 -21.91 1.41
C GLU A 210 -13.50 -21.23 0.25
N LYS A 211 -13.76 -19.94 0.00
CA LYS A 211 -13.07 -19.16 -1.05
C LYS A 211 -11.60 -18.96 -0.74
N LEU A 212 -11.24 -18.68 0.52
CA LEU A 212 -9.86 -18.53 0.95
C LEU A 212 -9.06 -19.85 0.85
N ASN A 213 -9.74 -21.00 0.87
CA ASN A 213 -9.12 -22.32 0.66
C ASN A 213 -8.90 -22.65 -0.83
N LEU A 214 -9.50 -21.90 -1.76
CA LEU A 214 -9.21 -22.04 -3.18
C LEU A 214 -7.80 -21.56 -3.49
N ALA A 215 -7.24 -22.06 -4.59
CA ALA A 215 -6.01 -21.51 -5.13
C ALA A 215 -6.19 -20.04 -5.46
N PRO A 216 -5.22 -19.16 -5.12
CA PRO A 216 -5.28 -17.76 -5.49
C PRO A 216 -5.33 -17.60 -7.01
N VAL A 217 -5.91 -16.54 -7.50
CA VAL A 217 -6.03 -16.29 -8.95
C VAL A 217 -4.75 -15.68 -9.53
N ILE A 218 -4.00 -14.95 -8.72
CA ILE A 218 -2.69 -14.37 -9.09
C ILE A 218 -1.61 -14.98 -8.19
N GLY A 219 -1.73 -14.82 -6.87
CA GLY A 219 -0.77 -15.33 -5.90
C GLY A 219 -1.10 -14.93 -4.47
N ASN A 220 -0.47 -15.60 -3.51
CA ASN A 220 -0.59 -15.31 -2.08
C ASN A 220 0.74 -15.46 -1.34
N SER A 221 1.84 -15.22 -2.04
CA SER A 221 3.19 -15.45 -1.50
C SER A 221 3.50 -14.58 -0.28
N PHE A 222 2.81 -13.45 -0.13
CA PHE A 222 3.10 -12.47 0.92
C PHE A 222 1.95 -12.24 1.89
N GLU A 223 0.93 -13.11 1.91
CA GLU A 223 -0.28 -12.96 2.72
C GLU A 223 0.02 -12.71 4.22
N ASN A 224 1.07 -13.34 4.76
CA ASN A 224 1.47 -13.23 6.16
C ASN A 224 2.69 -12.32 6.38
N ILE A 225 2.95 -11.40 5.47
CA ILE A 225 4.09 -10.50 5.57
C ILE A 225 4.00 -9.62 6.82
N ARG A 226 5.15 -9.39 7.44
CA ARG A 226 5.34 -8.52 8.60
C ARG A 226 6.44 -7.50 8.31
N LEU A 227 6.36 -6.35 8.96
CA LEU A 227 7.42 -5.35 8.97
C LEU A 227 8.47 -5.71 10.02
N LEU A 228 9.75 -5.55 9.65
CA LEU A 228 10.90 -5.54 10.53
C LEU A 228 11.55 -4.15 10.43
N ASP A 229 11.62 -3.43 11.54
CA ASP A 229 12.33 -2.16 11.68
C ASP A 229 12.95 -2.04 13.08
N LYS A 230 13.56 -0.91 13.43
CA LYS A 230 14.15 -0.72 14.78
C LYS A 230 13.18 -0.83 15.94
N LYS A 231 11.87 -0.62 15.71
CA LYS A 231 10.84 -0.74 16.73
C LYS A 231 10.31 -2.17 16.83
N ASP A 232 10.06 -2.79 15.68
CA ASP A 232 9.41 -4.09 15.58
C ASP A 232 10.43 -5.16 15.16
N ILE A 233 11.43 -5.41 16.03
CA ILE A 233 12.47 -6.40 15.81
C ILE A 233 11.90 -7.80 16.06
N TYR A 234 12.06 -8.68 15.08
CA TYR A 234 11.75 -10.11 15.25
C TYR A 234 12.77 -10.78 16.17
N ALA A 235 12.30 -11.40 17.25
CA ALA A 235 13.17 -11.94 18.32
C ALA A 235 14.16 -13.03 17.87
N LYS A 236 13.95 -13.66 16.70
CA LYS A 236 14.87 -14.66 16.13
C LYS A 236 15.73 -14.10 14.98
N ALA A 237 15.58 -12.82 14.64
CA ALA A 237 16.48 -12.17 13.72
C ALA A 237 17.73 -11.69 14.46
N TYR A 238 18.88 -11.92 13.87
CA TYR A 238 20.14 -11.33 14.31
C TYR A 238 20.51 -10.18 13.38
N ILE A 239 20.80 -9.01 13.95
CA ILE A 239 21.15 -7.80 13.20
C ILE A 239 22.52 -7.29 13.68
N ASP A 240 23.48 -7.18 12.75
CA ASP A 240 24.68 -6.36 12.91
C ASP A 240 24.48 -5.08 12.09
N GLU A 241 24.15 -3.99 12.77
CA GLU A 241 23.92 -2.68 12.12
C GLU A 241 25.17 -2.14 11.42
N GLY A 242 26.37 -2.64 11.77
CA GLY A 242 27.63 -2.23 11.17
C GLY A 242 27.82 -0.73 11.17
N GLY A 243 27.79 -0.12 9.99
CA GLY A 243 27.87 1.34 9.80
C GLY A 243 26.52 2.05 9.66
N PHE A 244 25.39 1.34 9.78
CA PHE A 244 24.03 1.88 9.68
C PHE A 244 23.47 2.28 11.05
N ASP A 245 24.29 2.90 11.87
CA ASP A 245 24.02 3.25 13.27
C ASP A 245 23.26 4.56 13.47
N SER A 246 23.00 5.28 12.40
CA SER A 246 22.23 6.53 12.41
C SER A 246 20.73 6.29 12.12
N THR A 247 19.93 7.36 12.25
CA THR A 247 18.50 7.37 11.86
C THR A 247 18.25 8.54 10.94
N ASP A 248 17.64 8.28 9.79
CA ASP A 248 17.20 9.30 8.85
C ASP A 248 15.92 9.96 9.33
N THR A 249 15.89 11.27 9.34
CA THR A 249 14.71 12.08 9.68
C THR A 249 14.13 12.82 8.47
N GLN A 250 14.80 12.77 7.33
CA GLN A 250 14.32 13.33 6.07
C GLN A 250 13.61 12.22 5.29
N LEU A 251 12.35 11.97 5.64
CA LEU A 251 11.56 10.86 5.13
C LEU A 251 10.39 11.35 4.28
N GLN A 252 9.90 10.49 3.39
CA GLN A 252 8.58 10.70 2.80
C GLN A 252 7.57 10.85 3.93
N SER A 253 6.73 11.90 3.84
CA SER A 253 5.74 12.19 4.87
C SER A 253 4.38 12.41 4.22
N VAL A 254 3.33 11.94 4.87
CA VAL A 254 1.97 11.91 4.33
C VAL A 254 0.95 12.41 5.35
N GLU A 255 -0.19 12.88 4.85
CA GLU A 255 -1.35 13.26 5.66
C GLU A 255 -2.17 12.03 5.98
N MET A 256 -1.97 11.47 7.17
CA MET A 256 -2.79 10.37 7.67
C MET A 256 -4.16 10.86 8.15
N ASP A 257 -5.19 10.03 7.98
CA ASP A 257 -6.57 10.31 8.39
C ASP A 257 -7.10 11.65 7.85
N ASP A 258 -7.75 12.43 8.70
CA ASP A 258 -8.21 13.78 8.41
C ASP A 258 -7.24 14.88 8.91
N GLN A 259 -6.00 14.51 9.27
CA GLN A 259 -5.01 15.43 9.78
C GLN A 259 -4.30 16.19 8.66
N LEU A 260 -3.92 17.44 8.94
CA LEU A 260 -3.04 18.23 8.06
C LEU A 260 -1.56 18.05 8.42
N SER A 261 -1.27 17.54 9.62
CA SER A 261 0.10 17.25 10.04
C SER A 261 0.67 16.08 9.24
N LEU A 262 1.90 16.26 8.79
CA LEU A 262 2.61 15.20 8.08
C LEU A 262 3.13 14.15 9.05
N THR A 263 2.90 12.89 8.71
CA THR A 263 3.43 11.72 9.41
C THR A 263 4.57 11.14 8.56
N PRO A 264 5.79 11.03 9.12
CA PRO A 264 6.90 10.43 8.38
C PRO A 264 6.70 8.93 8.23
N GLU A 265 6.96 8.42 7.03
CA GLU A 265 6.96 7.00 6.72
C GLU A 265 8.25 6.34 7.22
N PHE A 266 8.14 5.18 7.85
CA PHE A 266 9.27 4.39 8.36
C PHE A 266 10.26 5.18 9.25
N PRO A 267 9.80 5.81 10.33
CA PRO A 267 10.67 6.62 11.19
C PRO A 267 11.70 5.78 12.00
N TYR A 268 11.52 4.46 12.08
CA TYR A 268 12.38 3.54 12.82
C TYR A 268 13.38 2.82 11.91
N ASN A 269 14.13 3.60 11.13
CA ASN A 269 15.01 3.14 10.06
C ASN A 269 16.49 3.01 10.50
N TRP A 270 17.31 2.41 9.62
CA TRP A 270 18.76 2.32 9.75
C TRP A 270 19.41 3.15 8.65
N MET A 271 20.25 4.13 9.01
CA MET A 271 20.94 4.96 8.05
C MET A 271 22.44 4.82 8.17
N TYR A 272 23.10 4.52 7.07
CA TYR A 272 24.50 4.75 6.87
C TYR A 272 24.72 6.23 6.54
N ASP A 273 25.61 6.91 7.29
CA ASP A 273 25.92 8.32 7.05
C ASP A 273 27.43 8.49 6.83
N GLY A 274 27.84 8.36 5.56
CA GLY A 274 29.23 8.53 5.12
C GLY A 274 29.75 9.95 5.24
N THR A 275 28.85 10.95 5.37
CA THR A 275 29.24 12.37 5.53
C THR A 275 29.82 12.66 6.91
N LYS A 276 29.50 11.85 7.91
CA LYS A 276 30.11 11.89 9.25
C LYS A 276 31.46 11.21 9.20
N ASN A 277 32.48 11.93 8.70
CA ASN A 277 33.84 11.45 8.51
C ASN A 277 34.46 11.01 9.84
N THR A 278 34.24 9.78 10.24
CA THR A 278 34.98 9.14 11.33
C THR A 278 36.05 8.25 10.70
N LEU A 279 37.28 8.63 10.84
CA LEU A 279 38.53 7.95 10.39
C LEU A 279 38.59 6.44 10.72
N ASN A 280 37.59 5.88 11.39
CA ASN A 280 37.53 4.52 11.91
C ASN A 280 36.29 3.73 11.51
N ARG A 281 35.46 4.15 10.52
CA ARG A 281 34.35 3.32 10.06
C ARG A 281 34.87 2.12 9.26
N VAL A 282 35.20 1.07 9.97
CA VAL A 282 35.69 -0.19 9.39
C VAL A 282 34.56 -0.97 8.70
N LYS A 283 33.30 -0.74 9.09
CA LYS A 283 32.15 -1.51 8.61
C LYS A 283 31.20 -0.61 7.81
N ALA A 284 31.23 -0.70 6.48
CA ALA A 284 30.28 -0.01 5.60
C ALA A 284 29.17 -0.96 5.15
N TYR A 285 28.67 -1.79 6.06
CA TYR A 285 27.62 -2.78 5.80
C TYR A 285 26.61 -2.87 6.94
N PHE A 286 25.46 -3.43 6.63
CA PHE A 286 24.42 -3.92 7.51
C PHE A 286 24.25 -5.41 7.24
N GLU A 287 24.05 -6.23 8.27
CA GLU A 287 23.84 -7.66 8.11
C GLU A 287 22.60 -8.12 8.91
N LEU A 288 21.74 -8.86 8.26
CA LEU A 288 20.53 -9.48 8.82
C LEU A 288 20.60 -10.98 8.61
N GLU A 289 20.59 -11.75 9.69
CA GLU A 289 20.44 -13.18 9.65
C GLU A 289 19.09 -13.57 10.23
N MET A 290 18.28 -14.30 9.47
CA MET A 290 16.99 -14.79 9.92
C MET A 290 16.46 -15.97 9.12
N GLU A 291 15.65 -16.80 9.77
CA GLU A 291 14.87 -17.85 9.14
C GLU A 291 13.56 -17.29 8.59
N CYS A 292 13.44 -17.23 7.26
CA CYS A 292 12.22 -16.78 6.57
C CYS A 292 12.17 -17.39 5.16
N ARG A 293 10.97 -17.42 4.57
CA ARG A 293 10.81 -17.86 3.18
C ARG A 293 10.77 -16.71 2.17
N ALA A 294 10.40 -15.51 2.60
CA ALA A 294 10.43 -14.33 1.74
C ALA A 294 10.95 -13.12 2.51
N LEU A 295 11.73 -12.30 1.83
CA LEU A 295 12.29 -11.08 2.37
C LEU A 295 12.28 -9.97 1.31
N LEU A 296 11.80 -8.79 1.68
CA LEU A 296 11.83 -7.58 0.88
C LEU A 296 12.64 -6.51 1.61
N LEU A 297 13.43 -5.77 0.87
CA LEU A 297 14.10 -4.55 1.35
C LEU A 297 13.21 -3.36 1.08
N VAL A 298 12.96 -2.54 2.10
CA VAL A 298 12.40 -1.19 1.94
C VAL A 298 13.49 -0.18 2.15
N PHE A 299 13.78 0.66 1.17
CA PHE A 299 14.81 1.68 1.25
C PHE A 299 14.33 3.03 0.73
N LYS A 300 15.02 4.09 1.11
CA LYS A 300 14.70 5.45 0.68
C LYS A 300 15.25 5.70 -0.72
N ASP A 301 14.37 6.07 -1.64
CA ASP A 301 14.70 6.71 -2.90
C ASP A 301 14.59 8.23 -2.71
N SER A 302 15.52 9.02 -3.19
CA SER A 302 15.45 10.47 -3.02
C SER A 302 15.96 11.30 -4.19
N GLY A 303 16.76 10.70 -5.09
CA GLY A 303 17.39 11.39 -6.20
C GLY A 303 18.41 12.48 -5.81
N GLU A 304 18.72 12.62 -4.51
CA GLU A 304 19.69 13.60 -4.03
C GLU A 304 21.13 13.15 -4.24
N VAL A 305 22.04 14.07 -4.49
CA VAL A 305 23.45 13.77 -4.81
C VAL A 305 24.24 13.19 -3.63
N ASN A 306 23.78 13.43 -2.40
CA ASN A 306 24.39 12.94 -1.17
C ASN A 306 23.93 11.53 -0.78
N VAL A 307 23.00 10.92 -1.52
CA VAL A 307 22.62 9.50 -1.35
C VAL A 307 23.41 8.64 -2.32
N GLY A 308 23.76 7.44 -1.90
CA GLY A 308 24.57 6.49 -2.67
C GLY A 308 23.90 5.15 -2.79
N LYS A 309 24.48 4.28 -3.62
CA LYS A 309 24.00 2.93 -3.89
C LYS A 309 24.49 1.95 -2.82
N ALA A 310 23.71 0.90 -2.61
CA ALA A 310 24.12 -0.21 -1.77
C ALA A 310 23.96 -1.55 -2.51
N LYS A 311 24.95 -2.43 -2.36
CA LYS A 311 24.94 -3.78 -2.91
C LYS A 311 24.31 -4.72 -1.92
N VAL A 312 23.40 -5.56 -2.41
CA VAL A 312 22.70 -6.58 -1.61
C VAL A 312 23.29 -7.94 -1.93
N TYR A 313 23.66 -8.68 -0.90
CA TYR A 313 24.19 -10.04 -0.96
C TYR A 313 23.29 -10.96 -0.15
N VAL A 314 23.10 -12.19 -0.63
CA VAL A 314 22.39 -13.26 0.07
C VAL A 314 23.37 -14.43 0.21
N ASP A 315 23.63 -14.89 1.44
CA ASP A 315 24.55 -15.99 1.75
C ASP A 315 25.95 -15.82 1.15
N GLY A 316 26.40 -14.57 1.08
CA GLY A 316 27.70 -14.18 0.54
C GLY A 316 27.72 -13.96 -0.98
N GLU A 317 26.67 -14.29 -1.72
CA GLU A 317 26.57 -14.08 -3.16
C GLU A 317 25.90 -12.74 -3.49
N TYR A 318 26.47 -12.00 -4.45
CA TYR A 318 25.88 -10.74 -4.92
C TYR A 318 24.52 -11.00 -5.58
N HIS A 319 23.52 -10.20 -5.20
CA HIS A 319 22.15 -10.35 -5.71
C HIS A 319 21.76 -9.18 -6.61
N PHE A 320 21.71 -7.95 -6.09
CA PHE A 320 21.44 -6.74 -6.86
C PHE A 320 22.04 -5.49 -6.20
N THR A 321 21.92 -4.35 -6.87
CA THR A 321 22.28 -3.04 -6.32
C THR A 321 20.99 -2.23 -6.08
N ALA A 322 20.75 -1.85 -4.83
CA ALA A 322 19.71 -0.89 -4.47
C ALA A 322 20.17 0.52 -4.86
N ASP A 323 19.46 1.12 -5.81
CA ASP A 323 19.76 2.45 -6.33
C ASP A 323 18.71 3.47 -5.84
N PRO A 324 19.08 4.45 -4.99
CA PRO A 324 18.15 5.44 -4.46
C PRO A 324 17.80 6.57 -5.45
N HIS A 325 18.12 6.44 -6.74
CA HIS A 325 17.89 7.44 -7.77
C HIS A 325 16.89 6.99 -8.85
N ILE A 326 16.09 5.94 -8.59
CA ILE A 326 15.16 5.39 -9.58
C ILE A 326 14.04 6.38 -9.90
N ASN A 327 13.42 6.97 -8.89
CA ASN A 327 12.27 7.88 -9.05
C ASN A 327 12.65 9.35 -8.96
N ASN A 328 13.85 9.70 -8.53
CA ASN A 328 14.37 11.06 -8.40
C ASN A 328 13.52 12.00 -7.50
N TRP A 329 12.78 11.46 -6.55
CA TRP A 329 12.10 12.21 -5.50
C TRP A 329 12.04 11.37 -4.22
N GLN A 330 11.84 12.03 -3.08
CA GLN A 330 11.86 11.38 -1.78
C GLN A 330 10.67 10.44 -1.61
N HIS A 331 10.93 9.13 -1.58
CA HIS A 331 9.91 8.13 -1.59
C HIS A 331 10.39 6.78 -1.02
N CYS A 332 9.47 5.97 -0.56
CA CYS A 332 9.75 4.63 -0.06
C CYS A 332 9.71 3.64 -1.23
N ASN A 333 10.80 2.89 -1.42
CA ASN A 333 10.90 1.87 -2.46
C ASN A 333 11.03 0.48 -1.83
N ALA A 334 10.24 -0.48 -2.28
CA ALA A 334 10.30 -1.87 -1.86
C ALA A 334 10.82 -2.73 -3.00
N VAL A 335 11.70 -3.69 -2.68
CA VAL A 335 12.29 -4.64 -3.65
C VAL A 335 12.35 -6.02 -3.02
N ILE A 336 11.94 -7.05 -3.74
CA ILE A 336 12.04 -8.43 -3.30
C ILE A 336 13.51 -8.87 -3.31
N ILE A 337 14.03 -9.30 -2.14
CA ILE A 337 15.34 -9.93 -2.08
C ILE A 337 15.19 -11.39 -2.49
N PHE A 338 14.25 -12.12 -1.89
CA PHE A 338 13.91 -13.49 -2.30
C PHE A 338 12.47 -13.86 -1.91
N ASN A 339 11.92 -14.86 -2.61
CA ASN A 339 10.63 -15.47 -2.32
C ASN A 339 10.72 -16.99 -2.57
N ASN A 340 11.09 -17.73 -1.55
CA ASN A 340 11.30 -19.17 -1.57
C ASN A 340 10.01 -19.93 -1.22
N LYS A 341 9.97 -21.23 -1.50
CA LYS A 341 8.84 -22.11 -1.14
C LYS A 341 8.84 -22.48 0.33
N THR A 342 10.03 -22.60 0.93
CA THR A 342 10.28 -23.03 2.31
C THR A 342 11.02 -21.95 3.07
N SER A 343 10.80 -21.92 4.38
CA SER A 343 11.55 -21.06 5.28
C SER A 343 12.93 -21.67 5.52
N GLU A 344 13.98 -20.90 5.28
CA GLU A 344 15.38 -21.29 5.49
C GLU A 344 16.12 -20.12 6.16
N ASN A 345 17.24 -20.43 6.82
CA ASN A 345 18.08 -19.40 7.42
C ASN A 345 18.95 -18.78 6.34
N HIS A 346 18.84 -17.45 6.19
CA HIS A 346 19.62 -16.67 5.24
C HIS A 346 20.36 -15.53 5.94
N VAL A 347 21.54 -15.22 5.40
CA VAL A 347 22.31 -14.04 5.78
C VAL A 347 22.22 -13.04 4.64
N VAL A 348 21.54 -11.91 4.90
CA VAL A 348 21.45 -10.79 3.97
C VAL A 348 22.37 -9.67 4.40
N ARG A 349 23.29 -9.30 3.52
CA ARG A 349 24.24 -8.21 3.75
C ARG A 349 23.98 -7.08 2.76
N ILE A 350 23.86 -5.87 3.29
CA ILE A 350 23.69 -4.63 2.53
C ILE A 350 24.95 -3.81 2.71
N GLU A 351 25.72 -3.63 1.65
CA GLU A 351 27.03 -2.96 1.69
C GLU A 351 27.02 -1.73 0.79
N ILE A 352 27.47 -0.58 1.35
CA ILE A 352 27.60 0.64 0.55
C ILE A 352 28.57 0.41 -0.60
N ALA A 353 28.16 0.84 -1.82
CA ALA A 353 29.04 0.79 -2.98
C ALA A 353 30.35 1.57 -2.68
N GLU A 354 31.49 1.04 -3.16
CA GLU A 354 32.79 1.60 -2.79
C GLU A 354 32.94 3.06 -3.20
N GLU A 355 32.40 3.42 -4.35
CA GLU A 355 32.35 4.78 -4.90
C GLU A 355 31.44 5.75 -4.13
N ASP A 356 30.54 5.24 -3.28
CA ASP A 356 29.53 6.00 -2.55
C ASP A 356 29.75 5.99 -1.01
N ARG A 357 30.92 5.58 -0.55
CA ARG A 357 31.23 5.47 0.90
C ARG A 357 31.16 6.79 1.67
N ASP A 358 31.24 7.92 1.00
CA ASP A 358 31.08 9.26 1.55
C ASP A 358 29.65 9.78 1.53
N LYS A 359 28.70 8.97 1.02
CA LYS A 359 27.27 9.30 0.90
C LYS A 359 26.43 8.63 1.99
N GLN A 360 25.12 8.86 1.90
CA GLN A 360 24.12 8.28 2.79
C GLN A 360 23.35 7.18 2.08
N PHE A 361 22.89 6.16 2.83
CA PHE A 361 21.91 5.18 2.38
C PHE A 361 21.01 4.81 3.56
N THR A 362 19.69 4.76 3.33
CA THR A 362 18.71 4.49 4.39
C THR A 362 17.94 3.22 4.09
N ILE A 363 18.10 2.21 4.96
CA ILE A 363 17.23 1.05 5.05
C ILE A 363 16.02 1.47 5.88
N LEU A 364 14.85 1.59 5.26
CA LEU A 364 13.61 1.98 5.92
C LEU A 364 13.02 0.83 6.76
N GLY A 365 13.25 -0.39 6.33
CA GLY A 365 12.81 -1.62 6.99
C GLY A 365 12.88 -2.81 6.07
N PHE A 366 12.34 -3.93 6.54
CA PHE A 366 12.19 -5.16 5.74
C PHE A 366 10.76 -5.68 5.86
N GLY A 367 10.23 -6.19 4.74
CA GLY A 367 9.07 -7.04 4.77
C GLY A 367 9.52 -8.50 4.81
N TYR A 368 8.98 -9.33 5.73
CA TYR A 368 9.35 -10.74 5.80
C TYR A 368 8.16 -11.67 5.99
N VAL A 369 8.29 -12.89 5.46
CA VAL A 369 7.34 -14.01 5.67
C VAL A 369 8.10 -15.20 6.21
N LEU A 370 7.62 -15.75 7.33
CA LEU A 370 8.23 -16.91 7.99
C LEU A 370 7.92 -18.24 7.28
#